data_ce8f946bc6166f632ba8e135da836c3d
#
_entry.id   ce8f946bc6166f632ba8e135da836c3d
#
_cell.length_a   1.000
_cell.length_b   1.000
_cell.length_c   1.000
_cell.angle_alpha   90.00
_cell.angle_beta   90.00
_cell.angle_gamma   90.00
#
_symmetry.space_group_name_H-M   'P 1'
#
loop_
_entity.id
_entity.type
_entity.pdbx_description
1 polymer ?
#
loop_
_entity_poly.entity_id
_entity_poly.type
_entity_poly.pdbx_seq_one_letter_code
_entity_poly.pdbx_strand_id
1 'polypeptide(L)'
;NYEVLCSDPVDFIAEWRVFVRYGKILDVRPYKGDWKVHYDPKVIENAIKDYATAPDAYGIDFGVTSKGETLLVEVNEGYALGCYGLFPHLYAKCLITRWSELTDTLDKYWYI
;
A
#
# COMPACT_ATOMS: atom_id res chain seq x y z
N ASN A 1 14.81 -22.70 -9.63
CA ASN A 1 15.37 -21.64 -10.42
C ASN A 1 14.48 -20.39 -10.32
N TYR A 2 15.01 -19.28 -9.89
CA TYR A 2 14.29 -18.02 -9.77
C TYR A 2 15.18 -16.84 -10.15
N GLU A 3 14.53 -15.78 -10.58
CA GLU A 3 15.24 -14.55 -10.93
C GLU A 3 15.41 -13.68 -9.69
N VAL A 4 16.60 -13.09 -9.57
CA VAL A 4 16.89 -12.12 -8.52
C VAL A 4 16.95 -10.75 -9.16
N LEU A 5 16.08 -9.85 -8.70
CA LEU A 5 16.13 -8.45 -9.12
C LEU A 5 17.19 -7.72 -8.32
N CYS A 6 18.17 -7.19 -9.01
CA CYS A 6 19.19 -6.34 -8.42
C CYS A 6 18.91 -4.88 -8.79
N SER A 7 18.91 -4.02 -7.80
CA SER A 7 18.81 -2.58 -8.00
C SER A 7 19.94 -1.88 -7.29
N ASP A 8 20.21 -0.64 -7.68
CA ASP A 8 21.16 0.19 -6.97
C ASP A 8 20.65 0.47 -5.54
N PRO A 9 21.57 0.58 -4.57
CA PRO A 9 21.16 0.96 -3.22
C PRO A 9 20.44 2.30 -3.22
N VAL A 10 19.34 2.38 -2.47
CA VAL A 10 18.54 3.60 -2.36
C VAL A 10 18.36 3.94 -0.89
N ASP A 11 18.66 5.20 -0.55
CA ASP A 11 18.40 5.73 0.78
C ASP A 11 17.02 6.39 0.79
N PHE A 12 16.10 5.78 1.52
CA PHE A 12 14.80 6.38 1.77
C PHE A 12 14.84 7.21 3.05
N ILE A 13 14.52 8.49 2.92
CA ILE A 13 14.46 9.41 4.08
C ILE A 13 13.07 9.44 4.70
N ALA A 14 12.08 8.89 4.03
CA ALA A 14 10.73 8.70 4.56
C ALA A 14 10.03 7.59 3.79
N GLU A 15 9.10 6.90 4.46
CA GLU A 15 8.32 5.81 3.86
C GLU A 15 6.88 5.88 4.33
N TRP A 16 5.96 5.53 3.41
CA TRP A 16 4.51 5.54 3.64
C TRP A 16 3.88 4.24 3.21
N ARG A 17 2.83 3.84 3.94
CA ARG A 17 1.95 2.75 3.54
C ARG A 17 0.65 3.29 3.00
N VAL A 18 0.29 2.87 1.80
CA VAL A 18 -0.97 3.17 1.14
C VAL A 18 -1.89 1.98 1.30
N PHE A 19 -3.07 2.20 1.87
CA PHE A 19 -4.09 1.17 2.02
C PHE A 19 -5.08 1.28 0.88
N VAL A 20 -5.24 0.19 0.12
CA VAL A 20 -6.08 0.15 -1.07
C VAL A 20 -7.17 -0.90 -0.91
N ARG A 21 -8.39 -0.55 -1.30
CA ARG A 21 -9.55 -1.43 -1.29
C ARG A 21 -10.36 -1.17 -2.55
N TYR A 22 -10.58 -2.22 -3.34
CA TYR A 22 -11.27 -2.14 -4.64
C TYR A 22 -10.73 -1.03 -5.55
N GLY A 23 -9.41 -0.93 -5.63
CA GLY A 23 -8.73 0.06 -6.47
C GLY A 23 -8.77 1.50 -5.95
N LYS A 24 -9.35 1.72 -4.77
CA LYS A 24 -9.45 3.05 -4.15
C LYS A 24 -8.51 3.18 -2.96
N ILE A 25 -7.83 4.30 -2.86
CA ILE A 25 -7.00 4.62 -1.72
C ILE A 25 -7.90 4.96 -0.53
N LEU A 26 -7.74 4.19 0.57
CA LEU A 26 -8.42 4.48 1.82
C LEU A 26 -7.69 5.55 2.62
N ASP A 27 -6.37 5.42 2.70
CA ASP A 27 -5.51 6.36 3.41
C ASP A 27 -4.06 6.11 3.06
N VAL A 28 -3.22 7.08 3.35
CA VAL A 28 -1.76 7.00 3.21
C VAL A 28 -1.16 7.35 4.56
N ARG A 29 -0.44 6.38 5.17
CA ARG A 29 0.08 6.55 6.52
C ARG A 29 1.61 6.53 6.52
N PRO A 30 2.26 7.52 7.17
CA PRO A 30 3.70 7.49 7.36
C PRO A 30 4.06 6.40 8.38
N TYR A 31 5.12 5.64 8.13
CA TYR A 31 5.58 4.65 9.09
C TYR A 31 7.07 4.73 9.39
N LYS A 32 7.83 5.53 8.67
CA LYS A 32 9.26 5.67 8.88
C LYS A 32 9.77 7.00 8.32
N GLY A 33 10.73 7.61 9.00
CA GLY A 33 11.52 8.70 8.46
C GLY A 33 11.07 10.09 8.85
N ASP A 34 11.49 11.07 8.06
CA ASP A 34 11.32 12.49 8.32
C ASP A 34 9.89 12.95 8.03
N TRP A 35 9.19 13.43 9.04
CA TRP A 35 7.81 13.91 8.91
C TRP A 35 7.66 15.14 8.01
N LYS A 36 8.72 15.85 7.72
CA LYS A 36 8.69 17.03 6.84
C LYS A 36 8.73 16.68 5.36
N VAL A 37 9.09 15.45 5.02
CA VAL A 37 9.19 14.98 3.65
C VAL A 37 7.81 14.55 3.16
N HIS A 38 7.49 14.86 1.92
CA HIS A 38 6.22 14.45 1.32
C HIS A 38 6.44 13.62 0.06
N TYR A 39 5.55 12.65 -0.18
CA TYR A 39 5.55 11.83 -1.39
C TYR A 39 4.89 12.57 -2.56
N ASP A 40 5.16 12.10 -3.79
CA ASP A 40 4.46 12.56 -4.99
C ASP A 40 3.17 11.74 -5.17
N PRO A 41 1.98 12.34 -5.01
CA PRO A 41 0.71 11.63 -5.14
C PRO A 41 0.52 10.96 -6.50
N LYS A 42 1.05 11.55 -7.57
CA LYS A 42 0.89 11.00 -8.92
C LYS A 42 1.61 9.67 -9.10
N VAL A 43 2.76 9.49 -8.46
CA VAL A 43 3.49 8.23 -8.49
C VAL A 43 2.64 7.13 -7.85
N ILE A 44 2.02 7.43 -6.73
CA ILE A 44 1.15 6.48 -6.01
C ILE A 44 -0.07 6.14 -6.87
N GLU A 45 -0.77 7.14 -7.36
CA GLU A 45 -1.98 6.95 -8.17
C GLU A 45 -1.69 6.13 -9.44
N ASN A 46 -0.59 6.43 -10.14
CA ASN A 46 -0.21 5.71 -11.33
C ASN A 46 0.17 4.26 -11.04
N ALA A 47 0.87 4.00 -9.94
CA ALA A 47 1.24 2.64 -9.55
C ALA A 47 0.00 1.79 -9.26
N ILE A 48 -0.98 2.34 -8.55
CA ILE A 48 -2.23 1.63 -8.25
C ILE A 48 -3.03 1.37 -9.54
N LYS A 49 -3.11 2.34 -10.42
CA LYS A 49 -3.79 2.22 -11.71
C LYS A 49 -3.15 1.15 -12.60
N ASP A 50 -1.82 1.06 -12.59
CA ASP A 50 -1.07 0.12 -13.41
C ASP A 50 -1.06 -1.30 -12.85
N TYR A 51 -1.44 -1.49 -11.60
CA TYR A 51 -1.47 -2.80 -10.95
C TYR A 51 -2.76 -3.56 -11.33
N ALA A 52 -2.79 -4.10 -12.55
CA ALA A 52 -3.96 -4.72 -13.14
C ALA A 52 -4.42 -6.01 -12.43
N THR A 53 -3.51 -6.70 -11.76
CA THR A 53 -3.79 -7.98 -11.06
C THR A 53 -3.88 -7.80 -9.55
N ALA A 54 -4.12 -6.59 -9.08
CA ALA A 54 -4.16 -6.29 -7.66
C ALA A 54 -5.24 -7.09 -6.92
N PRO A 55 -4.97 -7.52 -5.67
CA PRO A 55 -6.01 -8.04 -4.78
C PRO A 55 -7.08 -6.99 -4.51
N ASP A 56 -8.24 -7.44 -4.00
CA ASP A 56 -9.32 -6.53 -3.62
C ASP A 56 -8.92 -5.58 -2.48
N ALA A 57 -8.06 -6.03 -1.57
CA ALA A 57 -7.47 -5.17 -0.55
C ALA A 57 -5.99 -5.52 -0.36
N TYR A 58 -5.17 -4.49 -0.24
CA TYR A 58 -3.73 -4.66 -0.05
C TYR A 58 -3.10 -3.37 0.48
N GLY A 59 -1.85 -3.48 0.90
CA GLY A 59 -0.99 -2.35 1.21
C GLY A 59 0.11 -2.22 0.17
N ILE A 60 0.41 -1.00 -0.22
CA ILE A 60 1.51 -0.73 -1.15
C ILE A 60 2.38 0.38 -0.55
N ASP A 61 3.66 0.10 -0.41
CA ASP A 61 4.57 0.98 0.31
C ASP A 61 5.43 1.78 -0.66
N PHE A 62 5.58 3.07 -0.36
CA PHE A 62 6.40 3.99 -1.14
C PHE A 62 7.42 4.66 -0.23
N GLY A 63 8.58 4.96 -0.80
CA GLY A 63 9.61 5.71 -0.12
C GLY A 63 10.00 6.96 -0.91
N VAL A 64 10.49 7.96 -0.21
CA VAL A 64 11.08 9.15 -0.82
C VAL A 64 12.57 9.12 -0.58
N THR A 65 13.34 9.26 -1.66
CA THR A 65 14.80 9.26 -1.60
C THR A 65 15.35 10.61 -1.15
N SER A 66 16.63 10.64 -0.80
CA SER A 66 17.32 11.88 -0.46
C SER A 66 17.33 12.89 -1.60
N LYS A 67 17.09 12.44 -2.84
CA LYS A 67 16.97 13.31 -4.02
C LYS A 67 15.54 13.79 -4.28
N GLY A 68 14.58 13.39 -3.43
CA GLY A 68 13.19 13.80 -3.56
C GLY A 68 12.35 12.92 -4.49
N GLU A 69 12.86 11.79 -4.94
CA GLU A 69 12.10 10.85 -5.79
C GLU A 69 11.21 9.93 -4.97
N THR A 70 9.96 9.78 -5.39
CA THR A 70 9.03 8.82 -4.81
C THR A 70 9.11 7.51 -5.58
N LEU A 71 9.42 6.42 -4.89
CA LEU A 71 9.60 5.10 -5.48
C LEU A 71 8.78 4.04 -4.77
N LEU A 72 8.31 3.05 -5.53
CA LEU A 72 7.63 1.88 -4.98
C LEU A 72 8.65 1.03 -4.21
N VAL A 73 8.31 0.67 -2.97
CA VAL A 73 9.15 -0.19 -2.11
C VAL A 73 8.69 -1.64 -2.19
N GLU A 74 7.42 -1.89 -1.81
CA GLU A 74 6.87 -3.26 -1.82
C GLU A 74 5.35 -3.24 -1.79
N VAL A 75 4.76 -4.40 -2.10
CA VAL A 75 3.33 -4.65 -1.98
C VAL A 75 3.11 -5.70 -0.89
N ASN A 76 2.14 -5.48 -0.02
CA ASN A 76 1.86 -6.34 1.13
C ASN A 76 0.44 -6.88 1.11
N GLU A 77 0.26 -8.09 1.67
CA GLU A 77 -1.04 -8.72 1.79
C GLU A 77 -2.02 -7.92 2.63
N GLY A 78 -3.28 -7.85 2.16
CA GLY A 78 -4.30 -7.03 2.82
C GLY A 78 -4.74 -7.52 4.20
N TYR A 79 -4.45 -8.76 4.58
CA TYR A 79 -4.83 -9.31 5.88
C TYR A 79 -3.67 -9.35 6.90
N ALA A 80 -2.45 -9.08 6.46
CA ALA A 80 -1.25 -9.18 7.28
C ALA A 80 -0.51 -7.84 7.43
N LEU A 81 -1.24 -6.74 7.37
CA LEU A 81 -0.68 -5.40 7.41
C LEU A 81 -0.69 -4.83 8.82
N GLY A 82 0.38 -4.10 9.17
CA GLY A 82 0.32 -3.16 10.29
C GLY A 82 -0.52 -1.94 9.91
N CYS A 83 -1.30 -1.42 10.84
CA CYS A 83 -2.26 -0.35 10.54
C CYS A 83 -1.65 1.06 10.52
N TYR A 84 -0.55 1.29 11.19
CA TYR A 84 0.18 2.58 11.24
C TYR A 84 -0.73 3.81 11.47
N GLY A 85 -1.74 3.66 12.34
CA GLY A 85 -2.66 4.74 12.65
C GLY A 85 -3.85 4.88 11.71
N LEU A 86 -4.04 3.93 10.79
CA LEU A 86 -5.28 3.87 9.99
C LEU A 86 -6.48 3.74 10.94
N PHE A 87 -7.57 4.45 10.66
CA PHE A 87 -8.79 4.33 11.45
C PHE A 87 -9.22 2.88 11.57
N PRO A 88 -9.61 2.41 12.80
CA PRO A 88 -9.96 1.01 13.00
C PRO A 88 -11.02 0.46 12.05
N HIS A 89 -12.04 1.25 11.71
CA HIS A 89 -13.08 0.79 10.78
C HIS A 89 -12.56 0.64 9.35
N LEU A 90 -11.62 1.46 8.91
CA LEU A 90 -10.98 1.32 7.60
C LEU A 90 -10.08 0.09 7.57
N TYR A 91 -9.33 -0.13 8.65
CA TYR A 91 -8.49 -1.30 8.79
C TYR A 91 -9.31 -2.59 8.77
N ALA A 92 -10.44 -2.60 9.49
CA ALA A 92 -11.36 -3.72 9.49
C ALA A 92 -11.92 -4.00 8.08
N LYS A 93 -12.26 -2.98 7.32
CA LYS A 93 -12.73 -3.13 5.94
C LYS A 93 -11.68 -3.80 5.06
N CYS A 94 -10.41 -3.38 5.16
CA CYS A 94 -9.32 -4.02 4.43
C CYS A 94 -9.21 -5.50 4.76
N LEU A 95 -9.22 -5.84 6.05
CA LEU A 95 -9.11 -7.22 6.51
C LEU A 95 -10.28 -8.08 6.03
N ILE A 96 -11.51 -7.58 6.16
CA ILE A 96 -12.72 -8.30 5.73
C ILE A 96 -12.70 -8.50 4.22
N THR A 97 -12.37 -7.48 3.45
CA THR A 97 -12.33 -7.56 1.99
C THR A 97 -11.32 -8.60 1.53
N ARG A 98 -10.10 -8.57 2.07
CA ARG A 98 -9.07 -9.53 1.67
C ARG A 98 -9.41 -10.95 2.13
N TRP A 99 -9.96 -11.11 3.35
CA TRP A 99 -10.42 -12.38 3.85
C TRP A 99 -11.52 -12.97 2.97
N SER A 100 -12.50 -12.15 2.57
CA SER A 100 -13.59 -12.57 1.69
C SER A 100 -13.08 -13.04 0.34
N GLU A 101 -12.12 -12.32 -0.24
CA GLU A 101 -11.49 -12.73 -1.50
C GLU A 101 -10.76 -14.07 -1.38
N LEU A 102 -9.95 -14.24 -0.32
CA LEU A 102 -9.18 -15.45 -0.11
C LEU A 102 -10.03 -16.67 0.21
N THR A 103 -11.19 -16.48 0.85
CA THR A 103 -12.11 -17.57 1.21
C THR A 103 -13.24 -17.76 0.20
N ASP A 104 -13.26 -16.98 -0.87
CA ASP A 104 -14.32 -16.99 -1.90
C ASP A 104 -15.71 -16.80 -1.28
N THR A 105 -15.81 -15.85 -0.35
CA THR A 105 -17.04 -15.47 0.33
C THR A 105 -17.43 -14.03 0.02
N LEU A 106 -18.69 -13.68 0.26
CA LEU A 106 -19.17 -12.32 0.03
C LEU A 106 -18.61 -11.35 1.06
N ASP A 107 -18.02 -10.25 0.61
CA ASP A 107 -17.71 -9.10 1.45
C ASP A 107 -18.99 -8.33 1.70
N LYS A 108 -19.54 -8.48 2.90
CA LYS A 108 -20.82 -7.84 3.28
C LYS A 108 -20.76 -6.32 3.33
N TYR A 109 -19.56 -5.77 3.32
CA TYR A 109 -19.32 -4.32 3.44
C TYR A 109 -18.72 -3.71 2.17
N TRP A 110 -18.84 -4.41 1.05
CA TRP A 110 -18.25 -3.96 -0.23
C TRP A 110 -18.72 -2.57 -0.68
N TYR A 111 -19.93 -2.19 -0.26
CA TYR A 111 -20.58 -0.95 -0.71
C TYR A 111 -20.24 0.27 0.15
N ILE A 112 -19.51 0.07 1.21
CA ILE A 112 -19.10 1.16 2.11
C ILE A 112 -17.59 1.26 2.18
#